data_af561a2350f85a9f6a96b308e7e2f92c
#
_entry.id   af561a2350f85a9f6a96b308e7e2f92c
#
_cell.length_a   1.000
_cell.length_b   1.000
_cell.length_c   1.000
_cell.angle_alpha   90.00
_cell.angle_beta   90.00
_cell.angle_gamma   90.00
#
_symmetry.space_group_name_H-M   'P 1'
#
loop_
_entity.id
_entity.type
_entity.pdbx_description
1 polymer ?
#
loop_
_entity_poly.entity_id
_entity_poly.type
_entity_poly.pdbx_seq_one_letter_code
_entity_poly.pdbx_strand_id
1 'polypeptide(L)'
;MSYAQLGRDALDYQPCQYPGSPMTFRGPKCDLEEPYILCLGGSETFGKFSTDPFPDRLGDRLGRRVVNMGAMNAGVDLFLHDAAVKAAMGRAQAVVLQVPGAANMSNRFFTVHPRRNDRFLKASTMMRTIFREVDFTEFHFTRHMLSALRARSADRFAVV
;
A
#
# COMPACT_ATOMS: atom_id res chain seq x y z
N MET A 1 18.16 5.89 -11.05
CA MET A 1 18.03 7.34 -10.78
C MET A 1 18.68 7.61 -9.45
N SER A 2 19.68 8.49 -9.45
CA SER A 2 20.46 8.86 -8.28
C SER A 2 19.58 9.68 -7.34
N TYR A 3 19.42 9.25 -6.10
CA TYR A 3 18.94 10.09 -4.98
C TYR A 3 20.08 10.99 -4.46
N ALA A 4 20.87 11.52 -5.37
CA ALA A 4 21.93 12.45 -5.00
C ALA A 4 21.31 13.78 -4.55
N GLN A 5 21.70 14.19 -3.35
CA GLN A 5 21.42 15.42 -2.65
C GLN A 5 20.02 15.51 -2.01
N LEU A 6 19.87 14.76 -0.92
CA LEU A 6 19.00 15.17 0.17
C LEU A 6 19.51 16.52 0.69
N GLY A 7 18.69 17.57 0.57
CA GLY A 7 18.99 18.89 1.16
C GLY A 7 19.20 18.78 2.68
N ARG A 8 19.73 19.81 3.32
CA ARG A 8 20.00 19.83 4.78
C ARG A 8 18.77 19.50 5.65
N ASP A 9 17.55 19.55 5.08
CA ASP A 9 16.27 19.27 5.74
C ASP A 9 15.62 17.97 5.28
N ALA A 10 16.38 17.07 4.65
CA ALA A 10 15.84 15.79 4.18
C ALA A 10 15.53 14.87 5.35
N LEU A 11 14.32 14.31 5.35
CA LEU A 11 13.89 13.33 6.36
C LEU A 11 14.71 12.06 6.23
N ASP A 12 15.37 11.68 7.33
CA ASP A 12 16.01 10.37 7.45
C ASP A 12 14.95 9.34 7.86
N TYR A 13 14.56 8.47 6.93
CA TYR A 13 13.61 7.38 7.20
C TYR A 13 14.28 6.15 7.83
N GLN A 14 15.60 6.14 8.02
CA GLN A 14 16.37 5.01 8.56
C GLN A 14 15.95 3.67 7.92
N PRO A 15 16.06 3.52 6.60
CA PRO A 15 15.50 2.37 5.89
C PRO A 15 16.00 1.05 6.46
N CYS A 16 15.10 0.10 6.70
CA CYS A 16 15.43 -1.21 7.24
C CYS A 16 14.74 -2.34 6.45
N GLN A 17 15.27 -3.55 6.60
CA GLN A 17 14.70 -4.76 6.01
C GLN A 17 14.53 -5.84 7.07
N TYR A 18 13.46 -6.62 6.93
CA TYR A 18 13.23 -7.82 7.73
C TYR A 18 13.61 -9.07 6.95
N PRO A 19 14.25 -10.08 7.58
CA PRO A 19 14.64 -11.31 6.89
C PRO A 19 13.46 -11.97 6.18
N GLY A 20 13.66 -12.37 4.93
CA GLY A 20 12.62 -13.00 4.12
C GLY A 20 11.66 -12.05 3.41
N SER A 21 11.78 -10.74 3.62
CA SER A 21 11.06 -9.73 2.85
C SER A 21 11.99 -9.03 1.84
N PRO A 22 11.59 -8.89 0.57
CA PRO A 22 12.31 -8.06 -0.40
C PRO A 22 12.01 -6.57 -0.23
N MET A 23 11.22 -6.21 0.78
CA MET A 23 10.76 -4.85 1.02
C MET A 23 11.70 -4.07 1.91
N THR A 24 11.77 -2.76 1.66
CA THR A 24 12.39 -1.80 2.56
C THR A 24 11.30 -1.02 3.28
N PHE A 25 11.38 -1.03 4.59
CA PHE A 25 10.44 -0.35 5.48
C PHE A 25 11.11 0.85 6.13
N ARG A 26 10.32 1.72 6.75
CA ARG A 26 10.82 2.79 7.59
C ARG A 26 11.38 2.20 8.89
N GLY A 27 12.58 2.65 9.25
CA GLY A 27 13.22 2.30 10.51
C GLY A 27 12.91 3.29 11.65
N PRO A 28 13.55 3.09 12.79
CA PRO A 28 14.55 2.04 13.04
C PRO A 28 13.96 0.63 13.00
N LYS A 29 14.79 -0.36 12.66
CA LYS A 29 14.39 -1.77 12.68
C LYS A 29 14.02 -2.19 14.08
N CYS A 30 12.83 -2.77 14.23
CA CYS A 30 12.33 -3.30 15.49
C CYS A 30 12.64 -4.80 15.63
N ASP A 31 12.84 -5.24 16.88
CA ASP A 31 12.86 -6.64 17.21
C ASP A 31 11.42 -7.19 17.19
N LEU A 32 11.22 -8.30 16.48
CA LEU A 32 9.92 -8.97 16.34
C LEU A 32 9.74 -10.14 17.33
N GLU A 33 10.71 -10.42 18.19
CA GLU A 33 10.60 -11.47 19.22
C GLU A 33 9.85 -10.96 20.45
N GLU A 34 9.92 -9.67 20.74
CA GLU A 34 9.17 -9.03 21.83
C GLU A 34 7.73 -8.68 21.39
N PRO A 35 6.76 -8.60 22.31
CA PRO A 35 5.38 -8.23 21.99
C PRO A 35 5.28 -6.87 21.29
N TYR A 36 4.54 -6.80 20.18
CA TYR A 36 4.38 -5.58 19.38
C TYR A 36 2.99 -5.45 18.77
N ILE A 37 2.64 -4.23 18.38
CA ILE A 37 1.53 -3.90 17.49
C ILE A 37 2.13 -3.67 16.09
N LEU A 38 1.54 -4.25 15.06
CA LEU A 38 2.00 -4.11 13.68
C LEU A 38 1.13 -3.10 12.92
N CYS A 39 1.74 -2.09 12.30
CA CYS A 39 1.06 -1.16 11.41
C CYS A 39 1.40 -1.48 9.95
N LEU A 40 0.37 -1.69 9.12
CA LEU A 40 0.45 -1.96 7.69
C LEU A 40 -0.31 -0.89 6.92
N GLY A 41 0.22 -0.48 5.78
CA GLY A 41 -0.45 0.50 4.93
C GLY A 41 0.46 1.15 3.90
N GLY A 42 -0.04 2.16 3.25
CA GLY A 42 0.62 2.92 2.20
C GLY A 42 1.56 4.00 2.71
N SER A 43 1.63 5.07 1.94
CA SER A 43 2.53 6.21 2.20
C SER A 43 2.26 6.90 3.54
N GLU A 44 1.02 6.92 3.99
CA GLU A 44 0.60 7.54 5.25
C GLU A 44 1.10 6.72 6.44
N THR A 45 0.99 5.39 6.37
CA THR A 45 1.54 4.49 7.41
C THR A 45 3.05 4.54 7.42
N PHE A 46 3.69 4.51 6.24
CA PHE A 46 5.13 4.72 6.12
C PHE A 46 5.57 6.06 6.73
N GLY A 47 4.70 7.07 6.69
CA GLY A 47 4.99 8.42 7.16
C GLY A 47 5.83 9.21 6.14
N LYS A 48 5.48 9.12 4.85
CA LYS A 48 6.09 9.94 3.81
C LYS A 48 5.91 11.43 4.15
N PHE A 49 7.00 12.17 4.15
CA PHE A 49 7.06 13.59 4.53
C PHE A 49 6.76 13.90 6.01
N SER A 50 6.77 12.89 6.88
CA SER A 50 6.57 13.09 8.32
C SER A 50 7.82 12.66 9.09
N THR A 51 8.24 13.49 10.06
CA THR A 51 9.26 13.13 11.06
C THR A 51 8.69 12.18 12.10
N ASP A 52 7.39 12.28 12.37
CA ASP A 52 6.68 11.57 13.43
C ASP A 52 5.39 10.95 12.85
N PRO A 53 5.49 9.78 12.19
CA PRO A 53 4.34 9.10 11.58
C PRO A 53 3.39 8.53 12.64
N PHE A 54 2.13 8.29 12.26
CA PHE A 54 1.14 7.82 13.22
C PHE A 54 1.51 6.51 13.95
N PRO A 55 2.26 5.55 13.37
CA PRO A 55 2.69 4.37 14.13
C PRO A 55 3.58 4.72 15.33
N ASP A 56 4.49 5.68 15.18
CA ASP A 56 5.36 6.12 16.26
C ASP A 56 4.54 6.78 17.36
N ARG A 57 3.65 7.72 16.99
CA ARG A 57 2.72 8.37 17.92
C ARG A 57 1.76 7.40 18.61
N LEU A 58 1.38 6.33 17.92
CA LEU A 58 0.57 5.26 18.50
C LEU A 58 1.35 4.53 19.61
N GLY A 59 2.62 4.22 19.33
CA GLY A 59 3.53 3.61 20.29
C GLY A 59 3.70 4.45 21.55
N ASP A 60 3.97 5.74 21.38
CA ASP A 60 4.13 6.69 22.48
C ASP A 60 2.87 6.80 23.35
N ARG A 61 1.69 6.90 22.71
CA ARG A 61 0.42 7.00 23.43
C ARG A 61 0.04 5.75 24.22
N LEU A 62 0.37 4.59 23.68
CA LEU A 62 0.04 3.31 24.32
C LEU A 62 1.13 2.80 25.26
N GLY A 63 2.33 3.40 25.24
CA GLY A 63 3.49 2.87 25.95
C GLY A 63 3.86 1.45 25.47
N ARG A 64 3.66 1.17 24.18
CA ARG A 64 3.87 -0.15 23.58
C ARG A 64 4.73 -0.06 22.33
N ARG A 65 5.46 -1.14 22.06
CA ARG A 65 6.22 -1.28 20.80
C ARG A 65 5.26 -1.33 19.62
N VAL A 66 5.48 -0.46 18.66
CA VAL A 66 4.77 -0.46 17.37
C VAL A 66 5.78 -0.65 16.26
N VAL A 67 5.51 -1.61 15.39
CA VAL A 67 6.33 -1.92 14.21
C VAL A 67 5.66 -1.31 12.99
N ASN A 68 6.35 -0.39 12.33
CA ASN A 68 5.87 0.24 11.10
C ASN A 68 6.35 -0.57 9.89
N MET A 69 5.45 -1.35 9.29
CA MET A 69 5.66 -2.02 8.01
C MET A 69 4.83 -1.37 6.89
N GLY A 70 4.55 -0.08 7.00
CA GLY A 70 4.03 0.70 5.88
C GLY A 70 5.03 0.77 4.73
N ALA A 71 4.52 0.78 3.51
CA ALA A 71 5.35 0.91 2.31
C ALA A 71 4.75 1.94 1.35
N MET A 72 5.60 2.82 0.80
CA MET A 72 5.13 3.90 -0.08
C MET A 72 4.37 3.34 -1.28
N ASN A 73 3.18 3.89 -1.51
CA ASN A 73 2.25 3.51 -2.59
C ASN A 73 1.83 2.03 -2.58
N ALA A 74 1.96 1.34 -1.44
CA ALA A 74 1.56 -0.06 -1.33
C ALA A 74 0.05 -0.24 -1.44
N GLY A 75 -0.34 -1.28 -2.16
CA GLY A 75 -1.66 -1.88 -2.09
C GLY A 75 -1.67 -3.05 -1.08
N VAL A 76 -2.85 -3.51 -0.73
CA VAL A 76 -3.04 -4.65 0.19
C VAL A 76 -2.36 -5.92 -0.34
N ASP A 77 -2.38 -6.12 -1.66
CA ASP A 77 -1.77 -7.28 -2.33
C ASP A 77 -0.28 -7.44 -2.01
N LEU A 78 0.42 -6.34 -1.73
CA LEU A 78 1.83 -6.38 -1.36
C LEU A 78 2.05 -7.21 -0.09
N PHE A 79 1.26 -6.94 0.93
CA PHE A 79 1.36 -7.60 2.24
C PHE A 79 0.89 -9.06 2.19
N LEU A 80 -0.11 -9.34 1.36
CA LEU A 80 -0.63 -10.70 1.17
C LEU A 80 0.37 -11.64 0.50
N HIS A 81 1.30 -11.10 -0.29
CA HIS A 81 2.29 -11.91 -1.00
C HIS A 81 3.68 -11.91 -0.35
N ASP A 82 3.88 -11.17 0.75
CA ASP A 82 5.13 -11.15 1.51
C ASP A 82 5.07 -12.12 2.69
N ALA A 83 5.90 -13.16 2.64
CA ALA A 83 5.91 -14.21 3.67
C ALA A 83 6.39 -13.68 5.04
N ALA A 84 7.36 -12.75 5.05
CA ALA A 84 7.87 -12.16 6.29
C ALA A 84 6.83 -11.26 6.94
N VAL A 85 6.09 -10.46 6.15
CA VAL A 85 4.98 -9.64 6.67
C VAL A 85 3.88 -10.52 7.22
N LYS A 86 3.49 -11.60 6.52
CA LYS A 86 2.49 -12.54 7.04
C LYS A 86 2.93 -13.21 8.36
N ALA A 87 4.19 -13.59 8.47
CA ALA A 87 4.73 -14.14 9.71
C ALA A 87 4.70 -13.08 10.85
N ALA A 88 5.05 -11.83 10.55
CA ALA A 88 4.96 -10.73 11.50
C ALA A 88 3.51 -10.46 11.94
N MET A 89 2.54 -10.52 11.01
CA MET A 89 1.11 -10.41 11.35
C MET A 89 0.65 -11.50 12.32
N GLY A 90 1.08 -12.73 12.10
CA GLY A 90 0.69 -13.87 12.95
C GLY A 90 1.25 -13.81 14.38
N ARG A 91 2.34 -13.05 14.60
CA ARG A 91 2.97 -12.88 15.92
C ARG A 91 2.59 -11.58 16.63
N ALA A 92 2.00 -10.62 15.91
CA ALA A 92 1.60 -9.35 16.47
C ALA A 92 0.45 -9.50 17.49
N GLN A 93 0.50 -8.72 18.56
CA GLN A 93 -0.63 -8.64 19.53
C GLN A 93 -1.87 -7.99 18.90
N ALA A 94 -1.66 -7.06 17.98
CA ALA A 94 -2.70 -6.42 17.19
C ALA A 94 -2.11 -5.96 15.84
N VAL A 95 -2.97 -5.90 14.83
CA VAL A 95 -2.61 -5.38 13.51
C VAL A 95 -3.49 -4.16 13.22
N VAL A 96 -2.84 -3.04 12.93
CA VAL A 96 -3.49 -1.83 12.44
C VAL A 96 -3.29 -1.75 10.94
N LEU A 97 -4.35 -1.92 10.18
CA LEU A 97 -4.32 -1.88 8.72
C LEU A 97 -4.94 -0.58 8.22
N GLN A 98 -4.14 0.23 7.53
CA GLN A 98 -4.67 1.35 6.76
C GLN A 98 -5.40 0.81 5.52
N VAL A 99 -6.70 1.08 5.43
CA VAL A 99 -7.52 0.67 4.29
C VAL A 99 -7.35 1.71 3.17
N PRO A 100 -6.79 1.33 1.99
CA PRO A 100 -6.71 2.21 0.85
C PRO A 100 -8.09 2.40 0.20
N GLY A 101 -8.25 3.44 -0.62
CA GLY A 101 -9.46 3.62 -1.42
C GLY A 101 -9.67 2.44 -2.39
N ALA A 102 -10.93 2.14 -2.70
CA ALA A 102 -11.30 1.01 -3.58
C ALA A 102 -10.62 1.05 -4.95
N ALA A 103 -10.35 2.25 -5.49
CA ALA A 103 -9.62 2.42 -6.74
C ALA A 103 -8.14 1.97 -6.67
N ASN A 104 -7.60 1.83 -5.47
CA ASN A 104 -6.22 1.48 -5.20
C ASN A 104 -6.06 0.04 -4.67
N MET A 105 -7.07 -0.79 -4.86
CA MET A 105 -7.08 -2.20 -4.47
C MET A 105 -7.46 -3.08 -5.65
N SER A 106 -6.78 -4.23 -5.78
CA SER A 106 -7.26 -5.29 -6.66
C SER A 106 -8.61 -5.81 -6.16
N ASN A 107 -9.53 -6.00 -7.07
CA ASN A 107 -10.89 -6.43 -6.78
C ASN A 107 -11.43 -7.32 -7.92
N ARG A 108 -12.72 -7.66 -7.88
CA ARG A 108 -13.34 -8.52 -8.90
C ARG A 108 -13.36 -7.91 -10.32
N PHE A 109 -13.17 -6.60 -10.45
CA PHE A 109 -13.23 -5.92 -11.74
C PHE A 109 -11.85 -5.69 -12.35
N PHE A 110 -10.84 -5.38 -11.54
CA PHE A 110 -9.50 -5.09 -12.02
C PHE A 110 -8.40 -5.40 -11.01
N THR A 111 -7.17 -5.41 -11.49
CA THR A 111 -5.97 -5.62 -10.69
C THR A 111 -5.09 -4.38 -10.75
N VAL A 112 -4.56 -3.97 -9.60
CA VAL A 112 -3.58 -2.89 -9.47
C VAL A 112 -2.19 -3.43 -9.15
N HIS A 113 -1.16 -2.61 -9.39
CA HIS A 113 0.20 -3.00 -9.09
C HIS A 113 0.46 -2.97 -7.57
N PRO A 114 0.98 -4.05 -6.95
CA PRO A 114 1.13 -4.15 -5.49
C PRO A 114 1.96 -3.02 -4.84
N ARG A 115 3.00 -2.55 -5.54
CA ARG A 115 3.92 -1.49 -5.06
C ARG A 115 3.61 -0.10 -5.62
N ARG A 116 2.60 0.02 -6.45
CA ARG A 116 2.12 1.26 -7.08
C ARG A 116 0.62 1.13 -7.28
N ASN A 117 -0.11 1.21 -6.20
CA ASN A 117 -1.55 0.92 -6.13
C ASN A 117 -2.44 1.86 -6.96
N ASP A 118 -1.87 2.93 -7.49
CA ASP A 118 -2.49 3.81 -8.50
C ASP A 118 -2.39 3.25 -9.93
N ARG A 119 -1.51 2.26 -10.15
CA ARG A 119 -1.23 1.72 -11.48
C ARG A 119 -2.16 0.54 -11.79
N PHE A 120 -2.97 0.72 -12.82
CA PHE A 120 -3.81 -0.33 -13.39
C PHE A 120 -2.94 -1.38 -14.11
N LEU A 121 -3.24 -2.66 -13.89
CA LEU A 121 -2.55 -3.76 -14.57
C LEU A 121 -3.44 -4.43 -15.60
N LYS A 122 -4.64 -4.84 -15.21
CA LYS A 122 -5.56 -5.54 -16.11
C LYS A 122 -7.00 -5.46 -15.66
N ALA A 123 -7.93 -5.44 -16.61
CA ALA A 123 -9.33 -5.66 -16.38
C ALA A 123 -9.65 -7.17 -16.28
N SER A 124 -10.57 -7.53 -15.39
CA SER A 124 -11.11 -8.89 -15.30
C SER A 124 -12.03 -9.19 -16.47
N THR A 125 -12.39 -10.46 -16.65
CA THR A 125 -13.41 -10.88 -17.62
C THR A 125 -14.74 -10.18 -17.35
N MET A 126 -15.14 -10.03 -16.08
CA MET A 126 -16.35 -9.33 -15.68
C MET A 126 -16.35 -7.88 -16.16
N MET A 127 -15.28 -7.12 -15.92
CA MET A 127 -15.13 -5.75 -16.38
C MET A 127 -15.24 -5.65 -17.91
N ARG A 128 -14.54 -6.53 -18.61
CA ARG A 128 -14.57 -6.60 -20.10
C ARG A 128 -15.95 -6.96 -20.65
N THR A 129 -16.73 -7.72 -19.92
CA THR A 129 -18.12 -8.05 -20.30
C THR A 129 -19.04 -6.85 -20.16
N ILE A 130 -18.86 -6.04 -19.10
CA ILE A 130 -19.64 -4.81 -18.87
C ILE A 130 -19.31 -3.73 -19.90
N PHE A 131 -18.03 -3.59 -20.26
CA PHE A 131 -17.51 -2.56 -21.17
C PHE A 131 -16.78 -3.21 -22.37
N ARG A 132 -17.55 -3.91 -23.23
CA ARG A 132 -17.01 -4.71 -24.35
C ARG A 132 -16.30 -3.86 -25.41
N GLU A 133 -16.69 -2.62 -25.56
CA GLU A 133 -16.17 -1.67 -26.55
C GLU A 133 -14.92 -0.92 -26.07
N VAL A 134 -14.47 -1.17 -24.86
CA VAL A 134 -13.32 -0.46 -24.27
C VAL A 134 -12.04 -1.27 -24.43
N ASP A 135 -11.03 -0.66 -25.01
CA ASP A 135 -9.67 -1.20 -25.01
C ASP A 135 -8.97 -0.84 -23.69
N PHE A 136 -8.88 -1.82 -22.79
CA PHE A 136 -8.25 -1.63 -21.49
C PHE A 136 -6.74 -1.52 -21.54
N THR A 137 -6.10 -1.80 -22.68
CA THR A 137 -4.64 -1.68 -22.84
C THR A 137 -4.17 -0.23 -22.92
N GLU A 138 -5.08 0.69 -23.21
CA GLU A 138 -4.79 2.14 -23.24
C GLU A 138 -4.60 2.76 -21.84
N PHE A 139 -5.01 2.05 -20.78
CA PHE A 139 -5.00 2.60 -19.43
C PHE A 139 -3.77 2.14 -18.64
N HIS A 140 -3.07 3.10 -18.06
CA HIS A 140 -1.95 2.87 -17.15
C HIS A 140 -2.31 3.13 -15.68
N PHE A 141 -3.32 3.98 -15.43
CA PHE A 141 -3.73 4.39 -14.09
C PHE A 141 -5.21 4.11 -13.84
N THR A 142 -5.51 3.59 -12.64
CA THR A 142 -6.86 3.25 -12.22
C THR A 142 -7.81 4.44 -12.29
N ARG A 143 -7.36 5.60 -11.81
CA ARG A 143 -8.18 6.83 -11.83
C ARG A 143 -8.59 7.22 -13.25
N HIS A 144 -7.66 7.16 -14.19
CA HIS A 144 -7.95 7.46 -15.59
C HIS A 144 -8.95 6.47 -16.17
N MET A 145 -8.72 5.17 -15.99
CA MET A 145 -9.62 4.11 -16.43
C MET A 145 -11.03 4.28 -15.86
N LEU A 146 -11.17 4.43 -14.54
CA LEU A 146 -12.48 4.59 -13.89
C LEU A 146 -13.22 5.85 -14.36
N SER A 147 -12.49 6.96 -14.56
CA SER A 147 -13.08 8.19 -15.10
C SER A 147 -13.59 8.01 -16.53
N ALA A 148 -12.83 7.33 -17.39
CA ALA A 148 -13.23 7.02 -18.76
C ALA A 148 -14.47 6.11 -18.82
N LEU A 149 -14.51 5.07 -17.98
CA LEU A 149 -15.66 4.16 -17.89
C LEU A 149 -16.92 4.89 -17.42
N ARG A 150 -16.80 5.75 -16.41
CA ARG A 150 -17.91 6.56 -15.91
C ARG A 150 -18.45 7.52 -16.99
N ALA A 151 -17.56 8.16 -17.73
CA ALA A 151 -17.94 9.06 -18.83
C ALA A 151 -18.62 8.30 -19.98
N ARG A 152 -18.25 7.03 -20.22
CA ARG A 152 -18.84 6.18 -21.26
C ARG A 152 -20.27 5.76 -20.93
N SER A 153 -20.52 5.36 -19.67
CA SER A 153 -21.85 5.00 -19.18
C SER A 153 -21.90 5.03 -17.66
N ALA A 154 -22.60 6.00 -17.11
CA ALA A 154 -22.78 6.12 -15.66
C ALA A 154 -23.56 4.92 -15.08
N ASP A 155 -24.57 4.42 -15.81
CA ASP A 155 -25.41 3.30 -15.37
C ASP A 155 -24.59 1.99 -15.27
N ARG A 156 -23.80 1.67 -16.29
CA ARG A 156 -22.91 0.51 -16.25
C ARG A 156 -21.80 0.67 -15.21
N PHE A 157 -21.33 1.90 -15.03
CA PHE A 157 -20.30 2.19 -14.04
C PHE A 157 -20.80 2.04 -12.59
N ALA A 158 -22.09 2.22 -12.34
CA ALA A 158 -22.69 2.02 -11.02
C ALA A 158 -22.56 0.58 -10.49
N VAL A 159 -22.23 -0.39 -11.36
CA VAL A 159 -21.98 -1.79 -11.00
C VAL A 159 -20.53 -2.04 -10.60
N VAL A 160 -19.62 -1.13 -11.00
CA VAL A 160 -18.16 -1.21 -10.80
C VAL A 160 -17.75 -0.47 -9.54
#